data_5d51ef12f10f6c1c23b97edcbf778611
#
_entry.id   5d51ef12f10f6c1c23b97edcbf778611
#
_cell.length_a   1.000
_cell.length_b   1.000
_cell.length_c   1.000
_cell.angle_alpha   90.00
_cell.angle_beta   90.00
_cell.angle_gamma   90.00
#
_symmetry.space_group_name_H-M   'P 1'
#
loop_
_entity.id
_entity.type
_entity.pdbx_description
1 polymer ?
#
loop_
_entity_poly.entity_id
_entity_poly.type
_entity_poly.pdbx_seq_one_letter_code
_entity_poly.pdbx_strand_id
1 'polypeptide(L)'
;MTSCRLRRILCPVDASEPSAEAARQAIAFARWSGAHITALHVDALINLANPELLSRVVEQQREWMRLQFRAALDARINVDLVASTGAPAQEIIAHAAELPADLIVIGTHGLGGFRHLVLGSVAEKVLRCAPCPVLTVPPRSVATARLPFEHVLCAIDFSDCSLAALEFAMTTALGSGASLTLAHVLEWPWEEPPPPNFDELPKAEATALRVYRQRREQDALARLHALAPEGLHDRCHVRVSHGRSYVEILRLAGEERADLIVLGVHGRNPVDLALFGSTTNQIVRRATCPVLTLRR
;
A
#
# COMPACT_ATOMS: atom_id res chain seq x y z
N MET A 1 18.48 -11.83 10.28
CA MET A 1 17.30 -10.99 10.05
C MET A 1 17.73 -9.82 9.19
N THR A 2 17.42 -9.87 7.90
CA THR A 2 17.81 -8.83 6.94
C THR A 2 16.91 -7.63 7.18
N SER A 3 17.45 -6.58 7.81
CA SER A 3 16.76 -5.30 7.95
C SER A 3 16.35 -4.83 6.57
N CYS A 4 15.05 -4.71 6.30
CA CYS A 4 14.53 -4.07 5.10
C CYS A 4 14.84 -2.57 5.22
N ARG A 5 16.12 -2.20 4.99
CA ARG A 5 16.56 -0.81 4.99
C ARG A 5 16.09 -0.17 3.70
N LEU A 6 15.01 0.58 3.76
CA LEU A 6 14.65 1.50 2.69
C LEU A 6 15.82 2.48 2.46
N ARG A 7 16.42 2.43 1.29
CA ARG A 7 17.54 3.30 0.90
C ARG A 7 17.14 4.27 -0.20
N ARG A 8 16.24 3.87 -1.08
CA ARG A 8 15.83 4.62 -2.26
C ARG A 8 14.31 4.62 -2.39
N ILE A 9 13.74 5.81 -2.35
CA ILE A 9 12.31 6.04 -2.52
C ILE A 9 12.11 6.76 -3.85
N LEU A 10 11.31 6.19 -4.75
CA LEU A 10 10.83 6.88 -5.95
C LEU A 10 9.46 7.49 -5.62
N CYS A 11 9.35 8.81 -5.77
CA CYS A 11 8.11 9.55 -5.54
C CYS A 11 7.67 10.23 -6.83
N PRO A 12 6.79 9.61 -7.63
CA PRO A 12 6.18 10.26 -8.76
C PRO A 12 5.28 11.41 -8.30
N VAL A 13 5.41 12.57 -8.94
CA VAL A 13 4.66 13.78 -8.57
C VAL A 13 4.03 14.46 -9.79
N ASP A 14 2.82 14.96 -9.58
CA ASP A 14 2.10 15.87 -10.47
C ASP A 14 1.54 17.04 -9.65
N ALA A 15 0.88 17.99 -10.29
CA ALA A 15 0.34 19.17 -9.60
C ALA A 15 -0.97 18.89 -8.82
N SER A 16 -1.31 17.64 -8.52
CA SER A 16 -2.51 17.27 -7.78
C SER A 16 -2.30 17.28 -6.26
N GLU A 17 -3.38 17.47 -5.50
CA GLU A 17 -3.36 17.37 -4.03
C GLU A 17 -2.93 15.97 -3.54
N PRO A 18 -3.41 14.83 -4.11
CA PRO A 18 -2.94 13.51 -3.72
C PRO A 18 -1.44 13.29 -3.94
N SER A 19 -0.88 13.90 -4.98
CA SER A 19 0.56 13.85 -5.23
C SER A 19 1.36 14.62 -4.16
N ALA A 20 0.88 15.79 -3.75
CA ALA A 20 1.49 16.54 -2.65
C ALA A 20 1.44 15.76 -1.33
N GLU A 21 0.36 14.99 -1.09
CA GLU A 21 0.25 14.10 0.06
C GLU A 21 1.26 12.95 -0.02
N ALA A 22 1.42 12.34 -1.21
CA ALA A 22 2.43 11.31 -1.44
C ALA A 22 3.85 11.84 -1.20
N ALA A 23 4.15 13.07 -1.63
CA ALA A 23 5.44 13.72 -1.37
C ALA A 23 5.68 13.91 0.14
N ARG A 24 4.67 14.34 0.91
CA ARG A 24 4.76 14.43 2.38
C ARG A 24 5.07 13.08 3.03
N GLN A 25 4.41 12.00 2.58
CA GLN A 25 4.68 10.63 3.05
C GLN A 25 6.10 10.18 2.68
N ALA A 26 6.55 10.41 1.45
CA ALA A 26 7.90 10.07 1.03
C ALA A 26 8.96 10.78 1.87
N ILE A 27 8.77 12.07 2.16
CA ILE A 27 9.65 12.86 3.03
C ILE A 27 9.69 12.28 4.44
N ALA A 28 8.54 11.90 4.99
CA ALA A 28 8.45 11.35 6.32
C ALA A 28 9.10 9.96 6.41
N PHE A 29 8.91 9.10 5.41
CA PHE A 29 9.63 7.83 5.29
C PHE A 29 11.15 8.03 5.18
N ALA A 30 11.59 8.97 4.34
CA ALA A 30 13.02 9.26 4.19
C ALA A 30 13.65 9.79 5.48
N ARG A 31 12.92 10.62 6.23
CA ARG A 31 13.36 11.12 7.53
C ARG A 31 13.57 9.99 8.54
N TRP A 32 12.66 9.02 8.54
CA TRP A 32 12.71 7.89 9.45
C TRP A 32 13.77 6.85 9.05
N SER A 33 13.89 6.53 7.75
CA SER A 33 14.77 5.46 7.25
C SER A 33 16.17 5.93 6.86
N GLY A 34 16.35 7.24 6.66
CA GLY A 34 17.57 7.80 6.05
C GLY A 34 17.63 7.58 4.54
N ALA A 35 16.50 7.28 3.89
CA ALA A 35 16.45 6.99 2.47
C ALA A 35 16.66 8.24 1.62
N HIS A 36 17.21 8.03 0.43
CA HIS A 36 17.28 9.00 -0.65
C HIS A 36 15.95 9.05 -1.40
N ILE A 37 15.45 10.23 -1.74
CA ILE A 37 14.24 10.41 -2.53
C ILE A 37 14.62 10.77 -3.97
N THR A 38 14.01 10.08 -4.94
CA THR A 38 13.95 10.54 -6.33
C THR A 38 12.53 11.03 -6.60
N ALA A 39 12.34 12.34 -6.68
CA ALA A 39 11.09 12.96 -7.09
C ALA A 39 11.03 12.96 -8.62
N LEU A 40 10.07 12.27 -9.19
CA LEU A 40 9.90 12.10 -10.64
C LEU A 40 8.65 12.79 -11.13
N HIS A 41 8.80 13.78 -12.01
CA HIS A 41 7.68 14.33 -12.79
C HIS A 41 7.76 13.83 -14.23
N VAL A 42 6.64 13.32 -14.75
CA VAL A 42 6.54 12.85 -16.14
C VAL A 42 5.51 13.64 -16.89
N ASP A 43 5.95 14.33 -17.94
CA ASP A 43 5.05 15.06 -18.82
C ASP A 43 4.68 14.22 -20.04
N ALA A 44 3.39 13.94 -20.18
CA ALA A 44 2.86 13.11 -21.26
C ALA A 44 2.72 13.89 -22.60
N LEU A 45 2.78 15.22 -22.56
CA LEU A 45 2.41 16.08 -23.69
C LEU A 45 3.58 16.80 -24.34
N ILE A 46 4.77 16.75 -23.74
CA ILE A 46 5.93 17.49 -24.29
C ILE A 46 6.53 16.68 -25.44
N ASN A 47 6.08 17.02 -26.65
CA ASN A 47 6.77 16.69 -27.90
C ASN A 47 7.27 17.99 -28.54
N LEU A 48 8.19 18.68 -27.83
CA LEU A 48 8.75 19.93 -28.32
C LEU A 48 9.98 19.64 -29.19
N ALA A 49 9.85 19.93 -30.48
CA ALA A 49 10.98 19.87 -31.42
C ALA A 49 12.04 20.95 -31.14
N ASN A 50 11.77 21.94 -30.28
CA ASN A 50 12.68 23.02 -29.92
C ASN A 50 13.41 22.71 -28.60
N PRO A 51 14.74 22.45 -28.61
CA PRO A 51 15.54 22.12 -27.42
C PRO A 51 15.56 23.22 -26.36
N GLU A 52 15.52 24.50 -26.77
CA GLU A 52 15.55 25.63 -25.81
C GLU A 52 14.23 25.71 -25.04
N LEU A 53 13.11 25.49 -25.73
CA LEU A 53 11.79 25.49 -25.11
C LEU A 53 11.64 24.29 -24.15
N LEU A 54 12.14 23.13 -24.55
CA LEU A 54 12.19 21.93 -23.71
C LEU A 54 12.98 22.20 -22.44
N SER A 55 14.17 22.78 -22.55
CA SER A 55 15.03 23.11 -21.40
C SER A 55 14.33 24.04 -20.40
N ARG A 56 13.60 25.05 -20.89
CA ARG A 56 12.83 25.97 -20.04
C ARG A 56 11.70 25.27 -19.31
N VAL A 57 10.96 24.40 -19.98
CA VAL A 57 9.87 23.64 -19.36
C VAL A 57 10.40 22.68 -18.30
N VAL A 58 11.48 21.96 -18.58
CA VAL A 58 12.12 21.08 -17.62
C VAL A 58 12.60 21.84 -16.36
N GLU A 59 13.20 23.03 -16.54
CA GLU A 59 13.65 23.83 -15.38
C GLU A 59 12.45 24.39 -14.58
N GLN A 60 11.36 24.79 -15.24
CA GLN A 60 10.15 25.20 -14.57
C GLN A 60 9.53 24.05 -13.75
N GLN A 61 9.52 22.83 -14.28
CA GLN A 61 9.06 21.63 -13.59
C GLN A 61 9.94 21.32 -12.37
N ARG A 62 11.27 21.44 -12.52
CA ARG A 62 12.20 21.25 -11.39
C ARG A 62 11.97 22.28 -10.30
N GLU A 63 11.76 23.55 -10.65
CA GLU A 63 11.49 24.60 -9.66
C GLU A 63 10.20 24.34 -8.90
N TRP A 64 9.13 23.91 -9.61
CA TRP A 64 7.90 23.49 -8.96
C TRP A 64 8.14 22.29 -8.01
N MET A 65 8.88 21.27 -8.41
CA MET A 65 9.25 20.14 -7.55
C MET A 65 10.08 20.59 -6.34
N ARG A 66 11.01 21.56 -6.49
CA ARG A 66 11.75 22.14 -5.35
C ARG A 66 10.82 22.71 -4.29
N LEU A 67 9.74 23.37 -4.70
CA LEU A 67 8.73 23.88 -3.77
C LEU A 67 8.00 22.76 -3.04
N GLN A 68 7.64 21.68 -3.74
CA GLN A 68 6.99 20.52 -3.14
C GLN A 68 7.88 19.81 -2.11
N PHE A 69 9.17 19.70 -2.39
CA PHE A 69 10.15 19.01 -1.53
C PHE A 69 10.97 19.96 -0.66
N ARG A 70 10.58 21.22 -0.55
CA ARG A 70 11.30 22.23 0.24
C ARG A 70 11.56 21.77 1.68
N ALA A 71 10.56 21.20 2.34
CA ALA A 71 10.71 20.69 3.71
C ALA A 71 11.74 19.55 3.83
N ALA A 72 11.96 18.77 2.78
CA ALA A 72 12.99 17.74 2.74
C ALA A 72 14.38 18.37 2.55
N LEU A 73 14.49 19.30 1.61
CA LEU A 73 15.75 20.01 1.32
C LEU A 73 16.22 20.83 2.53
N ASP A 74 15.30 21.54 3.19
CA ASP A 74 15.59 22.31 4.42
C ASP A 74 16.04 21.38 5.57
N ALA A 75 15.50 20.16 5.62
CA ALA A 75 15.89 19.12 6.58
C ALA A 75 17.15 18.32 6.17
N ARG A 76 17.82 18.71 5.07
CA ARG A 76 19.00 18.03 4.49
C ARG A 76 18.75 16.56 4.13
N ILE A 77 17.54 16.21 3.75
CA ILE A 77 17.23 14.91 3.15
C ILE A 77 17.72 14.95 1.70
N ASN A 78 18.39 13.89 1.26
CA ASN A 78 18.85 13.80 -0.12
C ASN A 78 17.65 13.61 -1.06
N VAL A 79 17.45 14.59 -1.95
CA VAL A 79 16.37 14.58 -2.95
C VAL A 79 16.92 14.90 -4.32
N ASP A 80 16.75 13.98 -5.27
CA ASP A 80 16.96 14.22 -6.69
C ASP A 80 15.64 14.63 -7.34
N LEU A 81 15.68 15.68 -8.18
CA LEU A 81 14.52 16.17 -8.92
C LEU A 81 14.68 15.79 -10.40
N VAL A 82 13.88 14.84 -10.85
CA VAL A 82 13.93 14.28 -12.20
C VAL A 82 12.67 14.67 -12.97
N ALA A 83 12.85 15.29 -14.13
CA ALA A 83 11.78 15.51 -15.09
C ALA A 83 12.01 14.60 -16.30
N SER A 84 10.98 13.85 -16.67
CA SER A 84 10.97 12.94 -17.82
C SER A 84 9.79 13.23 -18.74
N THR A 85 9.84 12.72 -19.95
CA THR A 85 8.76 12.83 -20.95
C THR A 85 8.34 11.45 -21.40
N GLY A 86 7.04 11.23 -21.58
CA GLY A 86 6.55 9.93 -22.01
C GLY A 86 5.25 9.49 -21.34
N ALA A 87 4.97 8.21 -21.38
CA ALA A 87 3.81 7.63 -20.71
C ALA A 87 4.09 7.50 -19.21
N PRO A 88 3.40 8.25 -18.31
CA PRO A 88 3.77 8.36 -16.89
C PRO A 88 3.98 7.02 -16.19
N ALA A 89 3.05 6.08 -16.34
CA ALA A 89 3.19 4.79 -15.67
C ALA A 89 4.39 3.96 -16.19
N GLN A 90 4.73 4.07 -17.47
CA GLN A 90 5.88 3.36 -18.05
C GLN A 90 7.19 3.97 -17.54
N GLU A 91 7.30 5.29 -17.56
CA GLU A 91 8.46 6.02 -17.06
C GLU A 91 8.70 5.74 -15.55
N ILE A 92 7.63 5.75 -14.74
CA ILE A 92 7.74 5.43 -13.30
C ILE A 92 8.29 4.01 -13.09
N ILE A 93 7.77 3.02 -13.83
CA ILE A 93 8.21 1.63 -13.72
C ILE A 93 9.65 1.46 -14.20
N ALA A 94 10.03 2.10 -15.30
CA ALA A 94 11.39 2.09 -15.84
C ALA A 94 12.39 2.71 -14.85
N HIS A 95 12.11 3.90 -14.34
CA HIS A 95 12.94 4.55 -13.32
C HIS A 95 13.05 3.74 -12.03
N ALA A 96 11.96 3.09 -11.60
CA ALA A 96 12.02 2.22 -10.41
C ALA A 96 12.93 1.01 -10.60
N ALA A 97 13.03 0.48 -11.83
CA ALA A 97 13.92 -0.62 -12.16
C ALA A 97 15.38 -0.17 -12.33
N GLU A 98 15.61 0.96 -13.01
CA GLU A 98 16.95 1.51 -13.27
C GLU A 98 17.64 2.00 -12.00
N LEU A 99 16.90 2.63 -11.11
CA LEU A 99 17.41 3.17 -9.83
C LEU A 99 17.41 2.15 -8.69
N PRO A 100 17.15 0.88 -8.92
CA PRO A 100 16.60 -0.15 -8.05
C PRO A 100 15.94 0.45 -6.78
N ALA A 101 14.76 1.05 -6.99
CA ALA A 101 13.99 1.65 -5.90
C ALA A 101 13.51 0.57 -4.92
N ASP A 102 13.62 0.85 -3.62
CA ASP A 102 13.12 -0.04 -2.57
C ASP A 102 11.64 0.18 -2.29
N LEU A 103 11.12 1.38 -2.66
CA LEU A 103 9.73 1.79 -2.45
C LEU A 103 9.32 2.83 -3.49
N ILE A 104 8.14 2.67 -4.08
CA ILE A 104 7.44 3.74 -4.79
C ILE A 104 6.38 4.33 -3.85
N VAL A 105 6.33 5.65 -3.71
CA VAL A 105 5.27 6.36 -2.96
C VAL A 105 4.46 7.19 -3.93
N ILE A 106 3.18 6.85 -4.12
CA ILE A 106 2.34 7.45 -5.18
C ILE A 106 0.94 7.80 -4.65
N GLY A 107 0.38 8.93 -5.08
CA GLY A 107 -1.00 9.28 -4.83
C GLY A 107 -1.97 8.35 -5.56
N THR A 108 -3.12 8.07 -4.98
CA THR A 108 -4.15 7.22 -5.60
C THR A 108 -4.90 7.90 -6.74
N HIS A 109 -4.86 9.24 -6.84
CA HIS A 109 -5.52 10.05 -7.86
C HIS A 109 -4.54 11.07 -8.39
N GLY A 110 -4.71 11.48 -9.66
CA GLY A 110 -3.96 12.56 -10.29
C GLY A 110 -4.87 13.74 -10.68
N LEU A 111 -4.38 14.63 -11.55
CA LEU A 111 -5.08 15.84 -12.02
C LEU A 111 -6.48 15.60 -12.61
N GLY A 112 -6.77 14.37 -13.09
CA GLY A 112 -8.08 14.00 -13.65
C GLY A 112 -9.16 13.66 -12.61
N GLY A 113 -8.98 13.96 -11.36
CA GLY A 113 -9.74 13.56 -10.17
C GLY A 113 -11.25 13.59 -10.26
N PHE A 114 -11.84 12.54 -10.83
CA PHE A 114 -13.27 12.27 -10.73
C PHE A 114 -13.55 11.27 -9.61
N ARG A 115 -14.30 11.76 -8.57
CA ARG A 115 -14.94 10.99 -7.49
C ARG A 115 -14.05 10.03 -6.66
N HIS A 116 -14.14 10.12 -5.36
CA HIS A 116 -13.42 9.43 -4.28
C HIS A 116 -13.35 7.87 -4.34
N LEU A 117 -13.76 7.22 -5.43
CA LEU A 117 -13.81 5.75 -5.57
C LEU A 117 -13.08 5.22 -6.83
N VAL A 118 -12.43 6.08 -7.62
CA VAL A 118 -11.76 5.66 -8.85
C VAL A 118 -10.25 5.79 -8.67
N LEU A 119 -9.54 4.67 -8.67
CA LEU A 119 -8.08 4.65 -8.69
C LEU A 119 -7.57 5.24 -10.03
N GLY A 120 -6.61 6.16 -9.97
CA GLY A 120 -6.00 6.75 -11.16
C GLY A 120 -5.31 5.71 -12.05
N SER A 121 -5.43 5.87 -13.37
CA SER A 121 -4.87 4.91 -14.35
C SER A 121 -3.35 4.70 -14.20
N VAL A 122 -2.62 5.77 -13.83
CA VAL A 122 -1.17 5.69 -13.58
C VAL A 122 -0.91 4.86 -12.33
N ALA A 123 -1.57 5.16 -11.21
CA ALA A 123 -1.43 4.43 -9.97
C ALA A 123 -1.80 2.94 -10.13
N GLU A 124 -2.90 2.64 -10.83
CA GLU A 124 -3.31 1.26 -11.11
C GLU A 124 -2.26 0.50 -11.92
N LYS A 125 -1.70 1.11 -12.97
CA LYS A 125 -0.67 0.47 -13.79
C LYS A 125 0.65 0.29 -13.03
N VAL A 126 1.02 1.25 -12.19
CA VAL A 126 2.20 1.14 -11.31
C VAL A 126 1.99 0.01 -10.31
N LEU A 127 0.87 -0.06 -9.60
CA LEU A 127 0.55 -1.15 -8.68
C LEU A 127 0.62 -2.53 -9.33
N ARG A 128 0.22 -2.64 -10.61
CA ARG A 128 0.27 -3.90 -11.37
C ARG A 128 1.66 -4.31 -11.81
N CYS A 129 2.55 -3.35 -12.11
CA CYS A 129 3.79 -3.63 -12.86
C CYS A 129 5.05 -3.20 -12.13
N ALA A 130 4.96 -2.56 -10.96
CA ALA A 130 6.12 -2.09 -10.23
C ALA A 130 7.07 -3.25 -9.85
N PRO A 131 8.41 -3.04 -9.96
CA PRO A 131 9.40 -4.05 -9.59
C PRO A 131 9.65 -4.09 -8.06
N CYS A 132 9.10 -3.16 -7.31
CA CYS A 132 9.30 -3.01 -5.87
C CYS A 132 7.97 -2.72 -5.16
N PRO A 133 7.92 -2.73 -3.81
CA PRO A 133 6.77 -2.32 -3.02
C PRO A 133 6.22 -0.95 -3.42
N VAL A 134 4.89 -0.80 -3.35
CA VAL A 134 4.20 0.45 -3.68
C VAL A 134 3.35 0.91 -2.50
N LEU A 135 3.64 2.10 -1.99
CA LEU A 135 2.80 2.80 -1.03
C LEU A 135 1.85 3.73 -1.78
N THR A 136 0.58 3.41 -1.75
CA THR A 136 -0.46 4.31 -2.26
C THR A 136 -0.97 5.20 -1.14
N VAL A 137 -1.07 6.49 -1.41
CA VAL A 137 -1.50 7.51 -0.45
C VAL A 137 -2.85 8.07 -0.89
N PRO A 138 -3.92 7.86 -0.11
CA PRO A 138 -5.23 8.42 -0.43
C PRO A 138 -5.25 9.93 -0.21
N PRO A 139 -6.14 10.66 -0.91
CA PRO A 139 -6.33 12.09 -0.64
C PRO A 139 -6.82 12.28 0.80
N ARG A 140 -6.26 13.27 1.51
CA ARG A 140 -6.58 13.59 2.92
C ARG A 140 -6.33 12.44 3.89
N SER A 141 -5.23 11.74 3.73
CA SER A 141 -4.81 10.74 4.71
C SER A 141 -4.59 11.38 6.08
N VAL A 142 -5.35 10.94 7.08
CA VAL A 142 -5.20 11.40 8.46
C VAL A 142 -3.82 11.02 9.02
N ALA A 143 -3.24 9.96 8.49
CA ALA A 143 -1.97 9.37 8.93
C ALA A 143 -0.73 10.14 8.46
N THR A 144 -0.84 11.07 7.51
CA THR A 144 0.32 11.82 6.98
C THR A 144 1.01 12.70 8.01
N ALA A 145 0.30 13.10 9.06
CA ALA A 145 0.89 13.89 10.13
C ALA A 145 1.65 13.04 11.19
N ARG A 146 1.51 11.69 11.12
CA ARG A 146 2.02 10.77 12.15
C ARG A 146 3.01 9.78 11.55
N LEU A 147 4.25 10.21 11.37
CA LEU A 147 5.36 9.29 11.22
C LEU A 147 6.34 9.52 12.37
N PRO A 148 6.79 8.49 13.01
CA PRO A 148 6.61 7.05 12.70
C PRO A 148 5.17 6.55 12.90
N PHE A 149 4.79 5.44 12.20
CA PHE A 149 3.49 4.80 12.37
C PHE A 149 3.23 4.36 13.82
N GLU A 150 1.97 4.43 14.24
CA GLU A 150 1.52 3.97 15.56
C GLU A 150 0.80 2.62 15.48
N HIS A 151 0.05 2.38 14.39
CA HIS A 151 -0.77 1.18 14.21
C HIS A 151 -0.68 0.64 12.79
N VAL A 152 0.02 -0.48 12.61
CA VAL A 152 0.15 -1.18 11.33
C VAL A 152 -0.81 -2.36 11.29
N LEU A 153 -1.68 -2.42 10.27
CA LEU A 153 -2.53 -3.58 10.01
C LEU A 153 -1.95 -4.36 8.82
N CYS A 154 -1.62 -5.63 9.03
CA CYS A 154 -1.15 -6.54 7.99
C CYS A 154 -2.24 -7.58 7.66
N ALA A 155 -2.73 -7.55 6.41
CA ALA A 155 -3.71 -8.51 5.93
C ALA A 155 -3.02 -9.77 5.42
N ILE A 156 -3.33 -10.92 6.02
CA ILE A 156 -2.69 -12.21 5.77
C ILE A 156 -3.71 -13.19 5.18
N ASP A 157 -3.42 -13.73 4.01
CA ASP A 157 -4.16 -14.84 3.40
C ASP A 157 -3.33 -16.12 3.33
N PHE A 158 -2.12 -16.08 3.89
CA PHE A 158 -1.11 -17.14 3.89
C PHE A 158 -0.55 -17.49 2.50
N SER A 159 -0.70 -16.60 1.53
CA SER A 159 0.06 -16.65 0.27
C SER A 159 1.48 -16.15 0.46
N ASP A 160 2.38 -16.50 -0.45
CA ASP A 160 3.77 -16.02 -0.42
C ASP A 160 3.85 -14.49 -0.45
N CYS A 161 2.95 -13.82 -1.20
CA CYS A 161 2.88 -12.37 -1.25
C CYS A 161 2.46 -11.77 0.10
N SER A 162 1.49 -12.39 0.80
CA SER A 162 1.08 -11.90 2.12
C SER A 162 2.13 -12.16 3.20
N LEU A 163 2.93 -13.22 3.08
CA LEU A 163 4.06 -13.48 3.97
C LEU A 163 5.21 -12.49 3.75
N ALA A 164 5.50 -12.14 2.49
CA ALA A 164 6.45 -11.06 2.19
C ALA A 164 5.95 -9.70 2.72
N ALA A 165 4.65 -9.44 2.62
CA ALA A 165 4.01 -8.26 3.19
C ALA A 165 4.16 -8.21 4.72
N LEU A 166 4.04 -9.36 5.38
CA LEU A 166 4.25 -9.48 6.82
C LEU A 166 5.68 -9.10 7.23
N GLU A 167 6.71 -9.55 6.53
CA GLU A 167 8.10 -9.19 6.83
C GLU A 167 8.32 -7.67 6.80
N PHE A 168 7.72 -7.00 5.81
CA PHE A 168 7.77 -5.54 5.73
C PHE A 168 7.01 -4.88 6.88
N ALA A 169 5.80 -5.35 7.20
CA ALA A 169 4.98 -4.84 8.30
C ALA A 169 5.69 -4.99 9.65
N MET A 170 6.33 -6.15 9.90
CA MET A 170 7.12 -6.42 11.10
C MET A 170 8.30 -5.46 11.22
N THR A 171 9.07 -5.29 10.14
CA THR A 171 10.22 -4.38 10.11
C THR A 171 9.78 -2.94 10.38
N THR A 172 8.67 -2.53 9.77
CA THR A 172 8.09 -1.20 9.98
C THR A 172 7.63 -1.00 11.42
N ALA A 173 6.88 -1.95 11.98
CA ALA A 173 6.38 -1.88 13.35
C ALA A 173 7.51 -1.88 14.39
N LEU A 174 8.53 -2.73 14.21
CA LEU A 174 9.71 -2.76 15.08
C LEU A 174 10.48 -1.44 15.01
N GLY A 175 10.71 -0.90 13.82
CA GLY A 175 11.48 0.31 13.62
C GLY A 175 10.75 1.58 14.07
N SER A 176 9.42 1.64 13.96
CA SER A 176 8.61 2.79 14.36
C SER A 176 8.12 2.73 15.81
N GLY A 177 8.20 1.56 16.45
CA GLY A 177 7.58 1.34 17.76
C GLY A 177 6.07 1.12 17.70
N ALA A 178 5.50 0.93 16.51
CA ALA A 178 4.08 0.72 16.28
C ALA A 178 3.56 -0.60 16.86
N SER A 179 2.24 -0.65 17.09
CA SER A 179 1.53 -1.92 17.23
C SER A 179 1.31 -2.55 15.85
N LEU A 180 1.22 -3.88 15.81
CA LEU A 180 0.99 -4.66 14.60
C LEU A 180 -0.26 -5.52 14.78
N THR A 181 -1.25 -5.35 13.91
CA THR A 181 -2.41 -6.23 13.86
C THR A 181 -2.29 -7.17 12.66
N LEU A 182 -2.22 -8.47 12.92
CA LEU A 182 -2.29 -9.53 11.90
C LEU A 182 -3.74 -9.91 11.69
N ALA A 183 -4.28 -9.61 10.51
CA ALA A 183 -5.68 -9.83 10.19
C ALA A 183 -5.84 -10.91 9.11
N HIS A 184 -6.68 -11.91 9.38
CA HIS A 184 -7.12 -12.90 8.39
C HIS A 184 -8.64 -12.87 8.27
N VAL A 185 -9.15 -12.93 7.05
CA VAL A 185 -10.58 -12.99 6.79
C VAL A 185 -10.96 -14.35 6.21
N LEU A 186 -11.88 -15.02 6.87
CA LEU A 186 -12.49 -16.25 6.40
C LEU A 186 -13.68 -15.90 5.52
N GLU A 187 -13.49 -16.00 4.20
CA GLU A 187 -14.58 -15.85 3.24
C GLU A 187 -15.38 -17.14 3.14
N TRP A 188 -16.71 -16.99 3.02
CA TRP A 188 -17.59 -18.12 2.73
C TRP A 188 -17.76 -18.28 1.23
N PRO A 189 -17.75 -19.52 0.72
CA PRO A 189 -17.92 -19.76 -0.72
C PRO A 189 -19.28 -19.37 -1.28
N TRP A 190 -20.25 -18.96 -0.44
CA TRP A 190 -21.64 -18.69 -0.80
C TRP A 190 -22.19 -17.37 -0.28
N GLU A 191 -21.44 -16.31 -0.40
CA GLU A 191 -21.96 -14.99 -0.04
C GLU A 191 -22.98 -14.41 -1.06
N GLU A 192 -23.21 -15.10 -2.18
CA GLU A 192 -24.34 -14.86 -3.06
C GLU A 192 -24.99 -16.21 -3.45
N PRO A 193 -26.02 -16.63 -2.80
CA PRO A 193 -26.93 -16.00 -1.85
C PRO A 193 -26.36 -15.83 -0.43
N PRO A 194 -27.00 -15.00 0.43
CA PRO A 194 -26.55 -14.79 1.81
C PRO A 194 -26.34 -16.12 2.53
N PRO A 195 -25.41 -16.17 3.51
CA PRO A 195 -25.13 -17.41 4.23
C PRO A 195 -26.44 -17.98 4.79
N PRO A 196 -26.66 -19.31 4.70
CA PRO A 196 -27.90 -19.90 5.15
C PRO A 196 -28.15 -19.51 6.60
N ASN A 197 -29.36 -19.05 6.88
CA ASN A 197 -29.78 -18.82 8.25
C ASN A 197 -29.66 -20.15 8.99
N PHE A 198 -28.76 -20.26 9.96
CA PHE A 198 -28.50 -21.48 10.69
C PHE A 198 -29.79 -22.04 11.35
N ASP A 199 -30.74 -21.15 11.63
CA ASP A 199 -32.03 -21.53 12.24
C ASP A 199 -33.00 -22.20 11.24
N GLU A 200 -32.75 -22.05 9.94
CA GLU A 200 -33.51 -22.66 8.83
C GLU A 200 -32.96 -24.03 8.39
N LEU A 201 -31.73 -24.37 8.83
CA LEU A 201 -31.09 -25.63 8.52
C LEU A 201 -31.55 -26.77 9.48
N PRO A 202 -31.58 -28.02 9.02
CA PRO A 202 -31.71 -29.18 9.91
C PRO A 202 -30.63 -29.11 11.02
N LYS A 203 -31.06 -29.42 12.26
CA LYS A 203 -30.16 -29.29 13.45
C LYS A 203 -28.79 -29.95 13.28
N ALA A 204 -28.74 -31.12 12.63
CA ALA A 204 -27.49 -31.84 12.38
C ALA A 204 -26.55 -31.06 11.44
N GLU A 205 -27.08 -30.48 10.35
CA GLU A 205 -26.35 -29.71 9.38
C GLU A 205 -25.87 -28.39 9.98
N ALA A 206 -26.74 -27.67 10.69
CA ALA A 206 -26.39 -26.46 11.42
C ALA A 206 -25.27 -26.72 12.42
N THR A 207 -25.31 -27.85 13.16
CA THR A 207 -24.25 -28.21 14.11
C THR A 207 -22.95 -28.52 13.40
N ALA A 208 -22.96 -29.32 12.35
CA ALA A 208 -21.76 -29.67 11.58
C ALA A 208 -21.10 -28.40 10.98
N LEU A 209 -21.90 -27.47 10.49
CA LEU A 209 -21.43 -26.23 9.90
C LEU A 209 -20.80 -25.29 10.97
N ARG A 210 -21.42 -25.21 12.16
CA ARG A 210 -20.86 -24.47 13.30
C ARG A 210 -19.50 -25.03 13.74
N VAL A 211 -19.39 -26.36 13.87
CA VAL A 211 -18.14 -27.05 14.23
C VAL A 211 -17.07 -26.80 13.15
N TYR A 212 -17.45 -26.89 11.88
CA TYR A 212 -16.53 -26.61 10.78
C TYR A 212 -16.00 -25.16 10.82
N ARG A 213 -16.90 -24.17 11.03
CA ARG A 213 -16.52 -22.76 11.18
C ARG A 213 -15.53 -22.57 12.33
N GLN A 214 -15.89 -23.09 13.50
CA GLN A 214 -15.04 -22.95 14.70
C GLN A 214 -13.65 -23.56 14.48
N ARG A 215 -13.58 -24.73 13.82
CA ARG A 215 -12.30 -25.36 13.49
C ARG A 215 -11.47 -24.48 12.54
N ARG A 216 -12.08 -23.94 11.48
CA ARG A 216 -11.41 -23.06 10.52
C ARG A 216 -10.87 -21.78 11.19
N GLU A 217 -11.64 -21.23 12.12
CA GLU A 217 -11.23 -20.06 12.90
C GLU A 217 -10.06 -20.38 13.82
N GLN A 218 -10.14 -21.47 14.56
CA GLN A 218 -9.05 -21.93 15.43
C GLN A 218 -7.76 -22.23 14.64
N ASP A 219 -7.86 -22.88 13.49
CA ASP A 219 -6.72 -23.15 12.61
C ASP A 219 -6.09 -21.84 12.10
N ALA A 220 -6.91 -20.85 11.71
CA ALA A 220 -6.43 -19.55 11.27
C ALA A 220 -5.75 -18.78 12.40
N LEU A 221 -6.36 -18.76 13.59
CA LEU A 221 -5.77 -18.13 14.78
C LEU A 221 -4.41 -18.77 15.16
N ALA A 222 -4.34 -20.11 15.18
CA ALA A 222 -3.10 -20.82 15.49
C ALA A 222 -1.98 -20.47 14.47
N ARG A 223 -2.33 -20.41 13.18
CA ARG A 223 -1.38 -20.02 12.13
C ARG A 223 -0.93 -18.57 12.25
N LEU A 224 -1.81 -17.64 12.57
CA LEU A 224 -1.46 -16.24 12.77
C LEU A 224 -0.58 -16.06 14.01
N HIS A 225 -0.90 -16.75 15.12
CA HIS A 225 -0.06 -16.73 16.31
C HIS A 225 1.36 -17.26 16.06
N ALA A 226 1.48 -18.29 15.21
CA ALA A 226 2.79 -18.82 14.82
C ALA A 226 3.61 -17.82 13.95
N LEU A 227 2.95 -16.86 13.30
CA LEU A 227 3.58 -15.81 12.52
C LEU A 227 3.90 -14.57 13.35
N ALA A 228 3.35 -14.44 14.55
CA ALA A 228 3.57 -13.27 15.41
C ALA A 228 5.05 -13.17 15.81
N PRO A 229 5.71 -12.01 15.62
CA PRO A 229 7.13 -11.85 15.87
C PRO A 229 7.43 -11.80 17.39
N GLU A 230 8.45 -12.53 17.83
CA GLU A 230 8.86 -12.54 19.24
C GLU A 230 9.18 -11.14 19.81
N GLY A 231 9.69 -10.23 18.99
CA GLY A 231 10.03 -8.87 19.40
C GLY A 231 8.86 -7.90 19.56
N LEU A 232 7.61 -8.33 19.26
CA LEU A 232 6.41 -7.50 19.34
C LEU A 232 5.32 -8.08 20.24
N HIS A 233 5.63 -9.03 21.15
CA HIS A 233 4.63 -9.76 21.95
C HIS A 233 3.51 -8.89 22.54
N ASP A 234 3.86 -7.79 23.20
CA ASP A 234 2.88 -6.90 23.85
C ASP A 234 2.18 -5.94 22.88
N ARG A 235 2.63 -5.86 21.63
CA ARG A 235 2.15 -4.93 20.59
C ARG A 235 1.69 -5.63 19.33
N CYS A 236 1.65 -6.97 19.32
CA CYS A 236 1.14 -7.76 18.21
C CYS A 236 -0.24 -8.32 18.55
N HIS A 237 -1.24 -7.94 17.76
CA HIS A 237 -2.61 -8.40 17.91
C HIS A 237 -2.98 -9.32 16.76
N VAL A 238 -3.72 -10.36 17.03
CA VAL A 238 -4.22 -11.30 16.03
C VAL A 238 -5.73 -11.16 15.92
N ARG A 239 -6.24 -11.04 14.68
CA ARG A 239 -7.66 -10.90 14.38
C ARG A 239 -8.06 -11.87 13.26
N VAL A 240 -9.10 -12.64 13.50
CA VAL A 240 -9.81 -13.41 12.48
C VAL A 240 -11.22 -12.86 12.36
N SER A 241 -11.62 -12.52 11.15
CA SER A 241 -12.96 -12.03 10.82
C SER A 241 -13.63 -12.93 9.78
N HIS A 242 -14.96 -12.80 9.65
CA HIS A 242 -15.75 -13.54 8.68
C HIS A 242 -16.49 -12.54 7.78
N GLY A 243 -16.44 -12.75 6.47
CA GLY A 243 -17.11 -11.88 5.52
C GLY A 243 -16.28 -11.64 4.25
N ARG A 244 -16.61 -10.58 3.52
CA ARG A 244 -15.83 -10.17 2.35
C ARG A 244 -14.51 -9.55 2.76
N SER A 245 -13.40 -10.09 2.29
CA SER A 245 -12.04 -9.72 2.74
C SER A 245 -11.82 -8.22 2.76
N TYR A 246 -12.13 -7.48 1.70
CA TYR A 246 -11.88 -6.04 1.66
C TYR A 246 -12.77 -5.26 2.66
N VAL A 247 -14.00 -5.71 2.91
CA VAL A 247 -14.93 -5.04 3.85
C VAL A 247 -14.40 -5.18 5.27
N GLU A 248 -14.05 -6.41 5.65
CA GLU A 248 -13.57 -6.73 6.99
C GLU A 248 -12.20 -6.10 7.28
N ILE A 249 -11.28 -6.09 6.30
CA ILE A 249 -9.98 -5.43 6.45
C ILE A 249 -10.14 -3.92 6.67
N LEU A 250 -11.01 -3.26 5.89
CA LEU A 250 -11.28 -1.83 6.05
C LEU A 250 -12.00 -1.52 7.37
N ARG A 251 -12.92 -2.38 7.82
CA ARG A 251 -13.58 -2.26 9.11
C ARG A 251 -12.56 -2.38 10.26
N LEU A 252 -11.73 -3.41 10.24
CA LEU A 252 -10.65 -3.60 11.23
C LEU A 252 -9.66 -2.44 11.23
N ALA A 253 -9.28 -1.94 10.05
CA ALA A 253 -8.39 -0.78 9.95
C ALA A 253 -8.99 0.46 10.62
N GLY A 254 -10.31 0.66 10.48
CA GLY A 254 -11.02 1.75 11.17
C GLY A 254 -11.11 1.55 12.69
N GLU A 255 -11.45 0.36 13.14
CA GLU A 255 -11.57 0.01 14.57
C GLU A 255 -10.23 0.12 15.32
N GLU A 256 -9.16 -0.42 14.73
CA GLU A 256 -7.80 -0.37 15.28
C GLU A 256 -7.10 0.98 15.01
N ARG A 257 -7.77 1.91 14.30
CA ARG A 257 -7.21 3.20 13.88
C ARG A 257 -5.88 3.04 13.15
N ALA A 258 -5.80 2.05 12.26
CA ALA A 258 -4.60 1.77 11.51
C ALA A 258 -4.19 2.99 10.66
N ASP A 259 -2.93 3.36 10.76
CA ASP A 259 -2.31 4.43 9.97
C ASP A 259 -1.48 3.88 8.80
N LEU A 260 -1.35 2.56 8.71
CA LEU A 260 -0.82 1.83 7.56
C LEU A 260 -1.53 0.48 7.41
N ILE A 261 -2.00 0.19 6.20
CA ILE A 261 -2.42 -1.16 5.81
C ILE A 261 -1.32 -1.76 4.94
N VAL A 262 -0.90 -3.01 5.23
CA VAL A 262 0.10 -3.75 4.47
C VAL A 262 -0.52 -5.04 3.96
N LEU A 263 -0.39 -5.32 2.66
CA LEU A 263 -0.94 -6.52 2.05
C LEU A 263 -0.19 -6.96 0.78
N GLY A 264 -0.34 -8.23 0.41
CA GLY A 264 0.15 -8.76 -0.86
C GLY A 264 -0.71 -8.30 -2.05
N VAL A 265 -0.10 -8.14 -3.22
CA VAL A 265 -0.82 -7.77 -4.45
C VAL A 265 -1.71 -8.89 -4.95
N HIS A 266 -1.29 -10.16 -4.79
CA HIS A 266 -2.01 -11.36 -5.22
C HIS A 266 -2.31 -12.25 -4.02
N GLY A 267 -3.49 -12.89 -4.04
CA GLY A 267 -3.88 -13.90 -3.06
C GLY A 267 -3.56 -15.32 -3.49
N ARG A 268 -4.22 -16.30 -2.86
CA ARG A 268 -3.98 -17.75 -3.02
C ARG A 268 -4.21 -18.32 -4.43
N ASN A 269 -5.00 -17.64 -5.26
CA ASN A 269 -5.32 -18.09 -6.62
C ASN A 269 -4.80 -17.06 -7.64
N PRO A 270 -3.52 -17.12 -8.03
CA PRO A 270 -3.01 -16.30 -9.11
C PRO A 270 -3.45 -16.90 -10.45
N VAL A 271 -4.69 -16.71 -10.85
CA VAL A 271 -5.17 -17.17 -12.19
C VAL A 271 -4.51 -16.37 -13.30
N ASP A 272 -4.03 -15.16 -12.98
CA ASP A 272 -3.25 -14.33 -13.89
C ASP A 272 -2.30 -13.43 -13.08
N LEU A 273 -1.00 -13.63 -13.23
CA LEU A 273 0.04 -12.77 -12.65
C LEU A 273 -0.05 -11.32 -13.13
N ALA A 274 -0.85 -11.07 -14.17
CA ALA A 274 -1.13 -9.76 -14.73
C ALA A 274 -2.33 -9.05 -14.06
N LEU A 275 -3.14 -9.76 -13.25
CA LEU A 275 -4.31 -9.17 -12.60
C LEU A 275 -3.97 -8.70 -11.19
N PHE A 276 -4.27 -7.46 -10.91
CA PHE A 276 -4.27 -6.88 -9.57
C PHE A 276 -5.40 -7.50 -8.76
N GLY A 277 -5.10 -8.08 -7.59
CA GLY A 277 -6.08 -8.81 -6.77
C GLY A 277 -7.32 -7.97 -6.46
N SER A 278 -8.51 -8.58 -6.58
CA SER A 278 -9.79 -7.87 -6.36
C SER A 278 -9.86 -7.23 -4.97
N THR A 279 -9.43 -7.92 -3.93
CA THR A 279 -9.37 -7.42 -2.55
C THR A 279 -8.43 -6.24 -2.44
N THR A 280 -7.21 -6.34 -2.96
CA THR A 280 -6.21 -5.27 -2.93
C THR A 280 -6.72 -4.03 -3.66
N ASN A 281 -7.34 -4.20 -4.83
CA ASN A 281 -7.94 -3.12 -5.61
C ASN A 281 -9.02 -2.38 -4.80
N GLN A 282 -9.92 -3.09 -4.12
CA GLN A 282 -10.97 -2.49 -3.31
C GLN A 282 -10.39 -1.76 -2.08
N ILE A 283 -9.36 -2.31 -1.44
CA ILE A 283 -8.72 -1.68 -0.29
C ILE A 283 -8.04 -0.39 -0.70
N VAL A 284 -7.19 -0.40 -1.75
CA VAL A 284 -6.48 0.80 -2.24
C VAL A 284 -7.44 1.92 -2.62
N ARG A 285 -8.62 1.59 -3.17
CA ARG A 285 -9.64 2.59 -3.55
C ARG A 285 -10.40 3.20 -2.39
N ARG A 286 -10.51 2.50 -1.26
CA ARG A 286 -11.44 2.83 -0.17
C ARG A 286 -10.76 3.14 1.16
N ALA A 287 -9.49 2.79 1.30
CA ALA A 287 -8.74 3.06 2.52
C ALA A 287 -8.64 4.57 2.78
N THR A 288 -8.72 4.92 4.04
CA THR A 288 -8.54 6.29 4.56
C THR A 288 -7.12 6.55 5.05
N CYS A 289 -6.29 5.51 5.09
CA CYS A 289 -4.86 5.57 5.43
C CYS A 289 -4.02 5.03 4.26
N PRO A 290 -2.72 5.27 4.24
CA PRO A 290 -1.79 4.69 3.28
C PRO A 290 -1.89 3.17 3.20
N VAL A 291 -1.75 2.64 1.99
CA VAL A 291 -1.78 1.20 1.72
C VAL A 291 -0.48 0.79 1.03
N LEU A 292 0.28 -0.05 1.70
CA LEU A 292 1.48 -0.66 1.15
C LEU A 292 1.14 -2.01 0.53
N THR A 293 1.53 -2.18 -0.72
CA THR A 293 1.34 -3.43 -1.46
C THR A 293 2.68 -4.02 -1.87
N LEU A 294 2.83 -5.33 -1.70
CA LEU A 294 4.03 -6.05 -2.09
C LEU A 294 3.70 -7.11 -3.14
N ARG A 295 4.59 -7.19 -4.14
CA ARG A 295 4.72 -8.35 -5.04
C ARG A 295 5.89 -9.18 -4.54
N ARG A 296 5.85 -10.45 -4.87
CA ARG A 296 7.00 -11.34 -4.62
C ARG A 296 8.08 -11.10 -5.65
#